data_048e273eaed08d297a5d424042b5ef1d
#
_entry.id   048e273eaed08d297a5d424042b5ef1d
#
_cell.length_a   1.000
_cell.length_b   1.000
_cell.length_c   1.000
_cell.angle_alpha   90.00
_cell.angle_beta   90.00
_cell.angle_gamma   90.00
#
_symmetry.space_group_name_H-M   'P 1'
#
loop_
_entity.id
_entity.type
_entity.pdbx_description
1 polymer ?
#
loop_
_entity_poly.entity_id
_entity_poly.type
_entity_poly.pdbx_seq_one_letter_code
_entity_poly.pdbx_strand_id
1 'polypeptide(L)'
;MLINKLESYIGSYQKVNTQVSQENIGWHIAHSCKVINTITQAIVQSDPSKAQPKFSFKFYFVLFTNNIPRGKAKAPSFVIPAKAISKEAILADVEASKQFIQTLSKAGKGQYFTHPIFGDLTVAKTLKFLAVHTNHHLKIIKDI
;
A
#
# COMPACT_ATOMS: atom_id res chain seq x y z
N MET A 1 -0.78 -4.90 -13.81
CA MET A 1 -0.39 -4.19 -12.56
C MET A 1 -0.94 -4.96 -11.36
N LEU A 2 -0.31 -4.84 -10.17
CA LEU A 2 -0.79 -5.50 -8.93
C LEU A 2 -2.19 -5.01 -8.52
N ILE A 3 -2.51 -3.74 -8.80
CA ILE A 3 -3.85 -3.18 -8.52
C ILE A 3 -4.97 -3.93 -9.27
N ASN A 4 -4.74 -4.35 -10.52
CA ASN A 4 -5.71 -5.14 -11.28
C ASN A 4 -5.92 -6.54 -10.66
N LYS A 5 -4.88 -7.09 -10.00
CA LYS A 5 -5.02 -8.34 -9.24
C LYS A 5 -5.86 -8.14 -7.97
N LEU A 6 -5.74 -7.00 -7.27
CA LEU A 6 -6.66 -6.69 -6.15
C LEU A 6 -8.09 -6.58 -6.65
N GLU A 7 -8.31 -5.89 -7.76
CA GLU A 7 -9.62 -5.70 -8.38
C GLU A 7 -10.32 -7.03 -8.70
N SER A 8 -9.58 -8.04 -9.17
CA SER A 8 -10.15 -9.35 -9.50
C SER A 8 -10.75 -10.10 -8.30
N TYR A 9 -10.43 -9.70 -7.07
CA TYR A 9 -10.98 -10.30 -5.84
C TYR A 9 -12.21 -9.55 -5.30
N ILE A 10 -12.65 -8.45 -5.93
CA ILE A 10 -13.81 -7.65 -5.46
C ILE A 10 -15.09 -8.49 -5.42
N GLY A 11 -15.25 -9.47 -6.33
CA GLY A 11 -16.40 -10.38 -6.30
C GLY A 11 -16.55 -11.18 -5.01
N SER A 12 -15.46 -11.36 -4.28
CA SER A 12 -15.40 -12.12 -3.01
C SER A 12 -15.07 -11.24 -1.80
N TYR A 13 -15.32 -9.94 -1.87
CA TYR A 13 -14.86 -8.96 -0.88
C TYR A 13 -15.31 -9.23 0.56
N GLN A 14 -16.45 -9.88 0.76
CA GLN A 14 -16.98 -10.21 2.08
C GLN A 14 -16.35 -11.46 2.69
N LYS A 15 -15.64 -12.29 1.89
CA LYS A 15 -15.04 -13.53 2.37
C LYS A 15 -14.00 -13.24 3.45
N VAL A 16 -14.04 -14.01 4.52
CA VAL A 16 -13.11 -13.99 5.65
C VAL A 16 -12.68 -15.40 6.00
N ASN A 17 -11.44 -15.56 6.43
CA ASN A 17 -10.91 -16.77 7.05
C ASN A 17 -10.11 -16.35 8.28
N THR A 18 -10.71 -16.48 9.45
CA THR A 18 -10.13 -16.01 10.72
C THR A 18 -8.84 -16.74 11.13
N GLN A 19 -8.56 -17.91 10.53
CA GLN A 19 -7.27 -18.59 10.70
C GLN A 19 -6.12 -17.88 9.93
N VAL A 20 -6.46 -17.09 8.91
CA VAL A 20 -5.51 -16.35 8.07
C VAL A 20 -5.46 -14.88 8.47
N SER A 21 -6.62 -14.23 8.59
CA SER A 21 -6.77 -12.82 8.94
C SER A 21 -8.11 -12.59 9.64
N GLN A 22 -8.13 -11.68 10.62
CA GLN A 22 -9.38 -11.22 11.24
C GLN A 22 -10.20 -10.31 10.31
N GLU A 23 -9.59 -9.81 9.22
CA GLU A 23 -10.20 -8.92 8.26
C GLU A 23 -10.60 -9.67 6.98
N ASN A 24 -11.66 -9.22 6.31
CA ASN A 24 -12.13 -9.78 5.06
C ASN A 24 -11.30 -9.31 3.86
N ILE A 25 -11.52 -9.91 2.69
CA ILE A 25 -10.85 -9.57 1.44
C ILE A 25 -11.03 -8.08 1.11
N GLY A 26 -12.24 -7.52 1.28
CA GLY A 26 -12.55 -6.11 1.00
C GLY A 26 -11.70 -5.16 1.84
N TRP A 27 -11.49 -5.49 3.12
CA TRP A 27 -10.61 -4.70 3.97
C TRP A 27 -9.17 -4.67 3.43
N HIS A 28 -8.63 -5.81 3.02
CA HIS A 28 -7.27 -5.89 2.48
C HIS A 28 -7.12 -5.10 1.17
N ILE A 29 -8.14 -5.12 0.30
CA ILE A 29 -8.16 -4.31 -0.92
C ILE A 29 -8.18 -2.83 -0.57
N ALA A 30 -9.15 -2.39 0.24
CA ALA A 30 -9.31 -0.99 0.62
C ALA A 30 -8.09 -0.44 1.38
N HIS A 31 -7.49 -1.24 2.28
CA HIS A 31 -6.25 -0.88 2.96
C HIS A 31 -5.11 -0.64 1.97
N SER A 32 -4.91 -1.55 1.02
CA SER A 32 -3.88 -1.40 -0.01
C SER A 32 -4.08 -0.14 -0.84
N CYS A 33 -5.32 0.17 -1.23
CA CYS A 33 -5.68 1.38 -1.95
C CYS A 33 -5.43 2.65 -1.11
N LYS A 34 -5.85 2.65 0.15
CA LYS A 34 -5.60 3.78 1.07
C LYS A 34 -4.11 4.06 1.23
N VAL A 35 -3.29 3.01 1.38
CA VAL A 35 -1.83 3.16 1.48
C VAL A 35 -1.26 3.80 0.20
N ILE A 36 -1.66 3.34 -0.98
CA ILE A 36 -1.23 3.92 -2.27
C ILE A 36 -1.62 5.40 -2.34
N ASN A 37 -2.89 5.71 -2.08
CA ASN A 37 -3.44 7.05 -2.22
C ASN A 37 -2.79 8.04 -1.25
N THR A 38 -2.69 7.67 0.03
CA THR A 38 -2.09 8.51 1.08
C THR A 38 -0.61 8.78 0.83
N ILE A 39 0.15 7.74 0.46
CA ILE A 39 1.58 7.88 0.19
C ILE A 39 1.81 8.76 -1.06
N THR A 40 1.01 8.59 -2.10
CA THR A 40 1.12 9.42 -3.31
C THR A 40 0.84 10.88 -3.01
N GLN A 41 -0.22 11.18 -2.24
CA GLN A 41 -0.51 12.54 -1.80
C GLN A 41 0.64 13.16 -0.99
N ALA A 42 1.20 12.39 -0.05
CA ALA A 42 2.35 12.84 0.74
C ALA A 42 3.57 13.17 -0.13
N ILE A 43 3.85 12.36 -1.16
CA ILE A 43 4.94 12.61 -2.11
C ILE A 43 4.69 13.89 -2.91
N VAL A 44 3.49 14.06 -3.47
CA VAL A 44 3.14 15.25 -4.26
C VAL A 44 3.26 16.53 -3.44
N GLN A 45 2.95 16.46 -2.14
CA GLN A 45 3.02 17.60 -1.22
C GLN A 45 4.41 17.78 -0.57
N SER A 46 5.35 16.85 -0.78
CA SER A 46 6.66 16.91 -0.15
C SER A 46 7.52 18.04 -0.69
N ASP A 47 8.30 18.65 0.19
CA ASP A 47 9.30 19.67 -0.15
C ASP A 47 10.66 18.99 -0.42
N PRO A 48 11.12 18.93 -1.69
CA PRO A 48 12.38 18.28 -2.04
C PRO A 48 13.60 18.77 -1.27
N SER A 49 13.60 20.05 -0.83
CA SER A 49 14.72 20.66 -0.10
C SER A 49 14.91 20.07 1.31
N LYS A 50 13.87 19.42 1.85
CA LYS A 50 13.86 18.80 3.18
C LYS A 50 14.16 17.31 3.17
N ALA A 51 14.32 16.72 1.99
CA ALA A 51 14.58 15.29 1.85
C ALA A 51 15.91 14.88 2.51
N GLN A 52 15.87 13.87 3.37
CA GLN A 52 17.05 13.30 4.02
C GLN A 52 17.10 11.78 3.81
N PRO A 53 17.28 11.30 2.57
CA PRO A 53 17.29 9.88 2.27
C PRO A 53 18.49 9.22 2.94
N LYS A 54 18.22 8.23 3.78
CA LYS A 54 19.24 7.43 4.46
C LYS A 54 19.24 6.00 3.92
N PHE A 55 20.37 5.32 4.09
CA PHE A 55 20.42 3.89 3.84
C PHE A 55 19.65 3.14 4.94
N SER A 56 18.75 2.25 4.54
CA SER A 56 17.97 1.41 5.46
C SER A 56 18.15 -0.06 5.11
N PHE A 57 18.93 -0.80 5.89
CA PHE A 57 19.10 -2.24 5.71
C PHE A 57 17.74 -2.97 5.74
N LYS A 58 16.85 -2.59 6.67
CA LYS A 58 15.50 -3.16 6.78
C LYS A 58 14.70 -3.01 5.50
N PHE A 59 14.80 -1.84 4.84
CA PHE A 59 14.13 -1.59 3.56
C PHE A 59 14.61 -2.56 2.47
N TYR A 60 15.92 -2.67 2.31
CA TYR A 60 16.48 -3.55 1.28
C TYR A 60 16.23 -5.03 1.57
N PHE A 61 16.21 -5.43 2.84
CA PHE A 61 15.83 -6.78 3.24
C PHE A 61 14.38 -7.11 2.85
N VAL A 62 13.44 -6.20 3.11
CA VAL A 62 12.03 -6.35 2.72
C VAL A 62 11.89 -6.42 1.19
N LEU A 63 12.64 -5.61 0.44
CA LEU A 63 12.64 -5.67 -1.02
C LEU A 63 13.20 -7.00 -1.55
N PHE A 64 14.33 -7.46 -0.99
CA PHE A 64 14.99 -8.69 -1.40
C PHE A 64 14.13 -9.93 -1.14
N THR A 65 13.55 -10.01 0.05
CA THR A 65 12.66 -11.13 0.42
C THR A 65 11.27 -11.06 -0.21
N ASN A 66 10.90 -9.90 -0.75
CA ASN A 66 9.53 -9.60 -1.22
C ASN A 66 8.46 -10.05 -0.19
N ASN A 67 8.77 -9.83 1.10
CA ASN A 67 7.96 -10.31 2.21
C ASN A 67 7.91 -9.29 3.36
N ILE A 68 6.70 -9.07 3.86
CA ILE A 68 6.42 -8.34 5.09
C ILE A 68 5.87 -9.37 6.09
N PRO A 69 6.52 -9.58 7.26
CA PRO A 69 6.04 -10.54 8.25
C PRO A 69 4.62 -10.19 8.72
N ARG A 70 3.70 -11.15 8.62
CA ARG A 70 2.30 -10.98 9.05
C ARG A 70 2.23 -10.76 10.56
N GLY A 71 1.36 -9.85 11.01
CA GLY A 71 1.08 -9.59 12.42
C GLY A 71 2.21 -8.89 13.21
N LYS A 72 3.32 -8.51 12.56
CA LYS A 72 4.45 -7.83 13.24
C LYS A 72 4.36 -6.32 13.25
N ALA A 73 3.68 -5.71 12.29
CA ALA A 73 3.50 -4.27 12.21
C ALA A 73 2.02 -3.91 12.27
N LYS A 74 1.69 -2.90 13.08
CA LYS A 74 0.34 -2.31 13.07
C LYS A 74 0.28 -1.22 12.01
N ALA A 75 -0.78 -1.22 11.22
CA ALA A 75 -1.05 -0.15 10.27
C ALA A 75 -1.35 1.15 11.01
N PRO A 76 -0.81 2.30 10.60
CA PRO A 76 -1.21 3.60 11.14
C PRO A 76 -2.71 3.83 10.94
N SER A 77 -3.35 4.52 11.90
CA SER A 77 -4.81 4.71 11.92
C SER A 77 -5.36 5.36 10.65
N PHE A 78 -4.62 6.27 10.04
CA PHE A 78 -5.03 6.99 8.83
C PHE A 78 -5.13 6.15 7.56
N VAL A 79 -4.54 4.93 7.54
CA VAL A 79 -4.68 3.98 6.42
C VAL A 79 -5.59 2.79 6.77
N ILE A 80 -6.18 2.76 7.95
CA ILE A 80 -7.15 1.73 8.34
C ILE A 80 -8.49 2.02 7.65
N PRO A 81 -9.05 1.08 6.88
CA PRO A 81 -10.38 1.22 6.30
C PRO A 81 -11.49 1.24 7.36
N ALA A 82 -12.68 1.69 6.99
CA ALA A 82 -13.87 1.51 7.80
C ALA A 82 -14.20 0.02 7.98
N LYS A 83 -14.84 -0.34 9.10
CA LYS A 83 -15.21 -1.75 9.37
C LYS A 83 -16.22 -2.31 8.37
N ALA A 84 -17.17 -1.48 7.93
CA ALA A 84 -18.13 -1.84 6.90
C ALA A 84 -17.79 -1.07 5.60
N ILE A 85 -17.38 -1.79 4.57
CA ILE A 85 -17.00 -1.22 3.28
C ILE A 85 -17.92 -1.81 2.24
N SER A 86 -18.58 -0.95 1.44
CA SER A 86 -19.41 -1.40 0.32
C SER A 86 -18.54 -1.77 -0.90
N LYS A 87 -19.10 -2.58 -1.78
CA LYS A 87 -18.44 -2.95 -3.04
C LYS A 87 -18.15 -1.73 -3.91
N GLU A 88 -19.08 -0.79 -3.94
CA GLU A 88 -18.96 0.46 -4.69
C GLU A 88 -17.81 1.33 -4.17
N ALA A 89 -17.66 1.42 -2.84
CA ALA A 89 -16.53 2.13 -2.23
C ALA A 89 -15.19 1.48 -2.58
N ILE A 90 -15.10 0.14 -2.57
CA ILE A 90 -13.88 -0.58 -2.97
C ILE A 90 -13.54 -0.32 -4.44
N LEU A 91 -14.53 -0.33 -5.33
CA LEU A 91 -14.34 -0.04 -6.75
C LEU A 91 -13.83 1.39 -6.96
N ALA A 92 -14.41 2.37 -6.27
CA ALA A 92 -13.96 3.76 -6.32
C ALA A 92 -12.51 3.92 -5.81
N ASP A 93 -12.15 3.25 -4.70
CA ASP A 93 -10.81 3.26 -4.15
C ASP A 93 -9.77 2.65 -5.11
N VAL A 94 -10.13 1.55 -5.79
CA VAL A 94 -9.26 0.90 -6.79
C VAL A 94 -9.03 1.83 -7.98
N GLU A 95 -10.07 2.45 -8.49
CA GLU A 95 -9.94 3.38 -9.63
C GLU A 95 -9.11 4.61 -9.27
N ALA A 96 -9.36 5.21 -8.10
CA ALA A 96 -8.53 6.29 -7.59
C ALA A 96 -7.04 5.87 -7.48
N SER A 97 -6.78 4.67 -6.97
CA SER A 97 -5.42 4.15 -6.83
C SER A 97 -4.70 3.96 -8.17
N LYS A 98 -5.40 3.58 -9.24
CA LYS A 98 -4.83 3.52 -10.59
C LYS A 98 -4.35 4.91 -11.04
N GLN A 99 -5.14 5.94 -10.80
CA GLN A 99 -4.80 7.33 -11.14
C GLN A 99 -3.64 7.84 -10.26
N PHE A 100 -3.65 7.55 -8.96
CA PHE A 100 -2.56 7.91 -8.06
C PHE A 100 -1.22 7.26 -8.43
N ILE A 101 -1.21 6.00 -8.86
CA ILE A 101 0.02 5.34 -9.35
C ILE A 101 0.56 6.04 -10.59
N GLN A 102 -0.30 6.49 -11.51
CA GLN A 102 0.13 7.26 -12.68
C GLN A 102 0.70 8.63 -12.27
N THR A 103 0.06 9.31 -11.32
CA THR A 103 0.57 10.57 -10.76
C THR A 103 1.94 10.37 -10.12
N LEU A 104 2.09 9.32 -9.31
CA LEU A 104 3.35 8.99 -8.64
C LEU A 104 4.48 8.72 -9.64
N SER A 105 4.20 8.05 -10.76
CA SER A 105 5.20 7.79 -11.80
C SER A 105 5.71 9.05 -12.50
N LYS A 106 4.97 10.15 -12.42
CA LYS A 106 5.31 11.48 -12.99
C LYS A 106 5.83 12.47 -11.95
N ALA A 107 5.95 12.05 -10.69
CA ALA A 107 6.40 12.92 -9.60
C ALA A 107 7.84 13.43 -9.86
N GLY A 108 8.10 14.67 -9.44
CA GLY A 108 9.37 15.38 -9.69
C GLY A 108 10.57 14.75 -8.96
N LYS A 109 11.77 15.06 -9.48
CA LYS A 109 13.01 14.65 -8.81
C LYS A 109 13.11 15.29 -7.42
N GLY A 110 13.52 14.49 -6.43
CA GLY A 110 13.69 14.95 -5.05
C GLY A 110 12.44 14.81 -4.18
N GLN A 111 11.25 14.64 -4.75
CA GLN A 111 10.07 14.33 -3.95
C GLN A 111 10.22 13.00 -3.21
N TYR A 112 9.65 12.90 -2.02
CA TYR A 112 9.86 11.78 -1.13
C TYR A 112 8.65 11.51 -0.23
N PHE A 113 8.64 10.33 0.38
CA PHE A 113 7.73 9.94 1.45
C PHE A 113 8.52 9.51 2.68
N THR A 114 8.22 10.06 3.85
CA THR A 114 8.84 9.63 5.12
C THR A 114 8.09 8.42 5.68
N HIS A 115 8.69 7.24 5.50
CA HIS A 115 8.14 6.00 6.04
C HIS A 115 8.53 5.84 7.53
N PRO A 116 7.60 5.47 8.44
CA PRO A 116 7.88 5.40 9.88
C PRO A 116 9.07 4.50 10.27
N ILE A 117 9.33 3.45 9.48
CA ILE A 117 10.38 2.46 9.78
C ILE A 117 11.62 2.65 8.89
N PHE A 118 11.44 3.11 7.64
CA PHE A 118 12.51 3.14 6.64
C PHE A 118 13.09 4.53 6.40
N GLY A 119 12.49 5.58 7.00
CA GLY A 119 12.87 6.97 6.74
C GLY A 119 12.44 7.45 5.36
N ASP A 120 13.13 8.43 4.80
CA ASP A 120 12.75 9.06 3.55
C ASP A 120 13.00 8.15 2.36
N LEU A 121 11.93 7.82 1.67
CA LEU A 121 11.93 7.00 0.46
C LEU A 121 11.74 7.91 -0.75
N THR A 122 12.67 7.88 -1.68
CA THR A 122 12.50 8.51 -3.00
C THR A 122 11.31 7.91 -3.75
N VAL A 123 10.80 8.59 -4.77
CA VAL A 123 9.69 8.08 -5.60
C VAL A 123 9.96 6.64 -6.07
N ALA A 124 11.17 6.35 -6.58
CA ALA A 124 11.54 5.02 -7.06
C ALA A 124 11.52 3.96 -5.94
N LYS A 125 12.01 4.29 -4.74
CA LYS A 125 11.95 3.40 -3.56
C LYS A 125 10.52 3.20 -3.10
N THR A 126 9.70 4.25 -3.12
CA THR A 126 8.28 4.18 -2.74
C THR A 126 7.50 3.28 -3.68
N LEU A 127 7.71 3.37 -4.99
CA LEU A 127 7.06 2.47 -5.96
C LEU A 127 7.41 0.99 -5.68
N LYS A 128 8.68 0.70 -5.35
CA LYS A 128 9.09 -0.66 -4.95
C LYS A 128 8.42 -1.10 -3.65
N PHE A 129 8.35 -0.22 -2.65
CA PHE A 129 7.67 -0.50 -1.39
C PHE A 129 6.17 -0.79 -1.62
N LEU A 130 5.47 0.05 -2.36
CA LEU A 130 4.05 -0.14 -2.67
C LEU A 130 3.79 -1.47 -3.40
N ALA A 131 4.71 -1.88 -4.29
CA ALA A 131 4.61 -3.18 -4.95
C ALA A 131 4.73 -4.34 -3.95
N VAL A 132 5.71 -4.30 -3.02
CA VAL A 132 5.87 -5.32 -1.98
C VAL A 132 4.69 -5.33 -1.02
N HIS A 133 4.21 -4.16 -0.60
CA HIS A 133 3.05 -4.03 0.30
C HIS A 133 1.76 -4.58 -0.34
N THR A 134 1.48 -4.21 -1.58
CA THR A 134 0.31 -4.73 -2.31
C THR A 134 0.42 -6.24 -2.50
N ASN A 135 1.61 -6.75 -2.82
CA ASN A 135 1.83 -8.20 -2.95
C ASN A 135 1.67 -8.94 -1.61
N HIS A 136 2.05 -8.32 -0.50
CA HIS A 136 1.80 -8.87 0.84
C HIS A 136 0.30 -9.09 1.09
N HIS A 137 -0.54 -8.10 0.80
CA HIS A 137 -1.98 -8.21 0.94
C HIS A 137 -2.60 -9.19 -0.06
N LEU A 138 -2.11 -9.25 -1.30
CA LEU A 138 -2.53 -10.27 -2.27
C LEU A 138 -2.24 -11.70 -1.81
N LYS A 139 -1.10 -11.94 -1.14
CA LYS A 139 -0.80 -13.26 -0.55
C LYS A 139 -1.81 -13.61 0.56
N ILE A 140 -2.18 -12.65 1.42
CA ILE A 140 -3.19 -12.86 2.46
C ILE A 140 -4.56 -13.16 1.83
N ILE A 141 -4.99 -12.35 0.85
CA ILE A 141 -6.25 -12.54 0.11
C ILE A 141 -6.33 -13.93 -0.52
N LYS A 142 -5.24 -14.43 -1.07
CA LYS A 142 -5.17 -15.77 -1.67
C LYS A 142 -5.37 -16.90 -0.64
N ASP A 143 -4.90 -16.69 0.57
CA ASP A 143 -4.98 -17.68 1.63
C ASP A 143 -6.35 -17.64 2.35
N ILE A 144 -7.13 -16.52 2.23
CA ILE A 144 -8.52 -16.39 2.67
C ILE A 144 -9.45 -17.21 1.76
#